data_41d835beb242bcd110e22007634e500b
#
_entry.id   41d835beb242bcd110e22007634e500b
#
_cell.length_a   1.000
_cell.length_b   1.000
_cell.length_c   1.000
_cell.angle_alpha   90.00
_cell.angle_beta   90.00
_cell.angle_gamma   90.00
#
_symmetry.space_group_name_H-M   'P 1'
#
loop_
_entity.id
_entity.type
_entity.pdbx_description
1 polymer ?
#
loop_
_entity_poly.entity_id
_entity_poly.type
_entity_poly.pdbx_seq_one_letter_code
_entity_poly.pdbx_strand_id
1 'polypeptide(L)'
;MVTWMENGICAPLGFQAAGIHCGIRKNRSKKDLALIYSSVMCTAASTYTLNKVKGAPIGVTKEHLQDGHAQAILCNSGNANTCNANGVEIAKRMCELCAQELNLRSEDIIVASTGVIGEPLSITPFEQHMRELVAALDVKGGSDACEGIMTTDTFKKQFAVTFTLHGKQCHIGGMA
;
A
#
# COMPACT_ATOMS: atom_id res chain seq x y z
N MET A 1 -16.74 24.88 1.50
CA MET A 1 -15.54 25.25 0.69
C MET A 1 -14.55 24.08 0.82
N VAL A 2 -13.93 23.65 -0.27
CA VAL A 2 -12.86 22.62 -0.29
C VAL A 2 -11.54 23.37 -0.45
N THR A 3 -10.56 23.05 0.39
CA THR A 3 -9.23 23.67 0.37
C THR A 3 -8.15 22.61 0.22
N TRP A 4 -7.15 22.87 -0.58
CA TRP A 4 -5.97 22.02 -0.71
C TRP A 4 -5.15 22.04 0.58
N MET A 5 -4.54 20.90 0.89
CA MET A 5 -3.62 20.78 2.04
C MET A 5 -2.45 19.86 1.68
N GLU A 6 -1.40 19.92 2.48
CA GLU A 6 -0.23 19.07 2.35
C GLU A 6 -0.44 17.68 2.96
N ASN A 7 0.59 16.84 2.99
CA ASN A 7 0.67 15.49 3.54
C ASN A 7 -0.01 14.37 2.73
N GLY A 8 -0.63 14.66 1.56
CA GLY A 8 -1.16 13.62 0.68
C GLY A 8 -1.98 12.58 1.42
N ILE A 9 -1.61 11.28 1.31
CA ILE A 9 -2.32 10.16 1.92
C ILE A 9 -2.35 10.21 3.46
N CYS A 10 -1.41 10.91 4.10
CA CYS A 10 -1.35 11.07 5.56
C CYS A 10 -2.13 12.29 6.09
N ALA A 11 -2.85 13.03 5.23
CA ALA A 11 -3.64 14.18 5.65
C ALA A 11 -4.81 13.83 6.60
N PRO A 12 -5.55 12.72 6.45
CA PRO A 12 -6.52 12.30 7.43
C PRO A 12 -5.85 11.90 8.74
N LEU A 13 -6.48 12.25 9.88
CA LEU A 13 -5.96 11.95 11.21
C LEU A 13 -5.83 10.43 11.43
N GLY A 14 -4.75 10.03 12.09
CA GLY A 14 -4.47 8.64 12.41
C GLY A 14 -3.76 7.85 11.30
N PHE A 15 -3.56 8.46 10.12
CA PHE A 15 -2.80 7.82 9.04
C PHE A 15 -1.32 8.15 9.10
N GLN A 16 -0.51 7.12 8.89
CA GLN A 16 0.93 7.16 8.71
C GLN A 16 1.29 6.40 7.43
N ALA A 17 2.41 6.73 6.83
CA ALA A 17 2.91 6.00 5.67
C ALA A 17 4.42 5.87 5.71
N ALA A 18 4.94 4.92 4.95
CA ALA A 18 6.36 4.71 4.75
C ALA A 18 6.63 4.20 3.34
N GLY A 19 7.83 4.46 2.86
CA GLY A 19 8.34 3.87 1.62
C GLY A 19 9.81 3.63 1.75
N ILE A 20 10.28 2.43 1.39
CA ILE A 20 11.70 2.05 1.43
C ILE A 20 12.12 1.36 0.13
N HIS A 21 13.43 1.17 -0.06
CA HIS A 21 13.96 0.27 -1.05
C HIS A 21 14.24 -1.08 -0.37
N CYS A 22 13.57 -2.15 -0.81
CA CYS A 22 13.77 -3.49 -0.26
C CYS A 22 14.45 -4.45 -1.25
N GLY A 23 14.77 -4.01 -2.47
CA GLY A 23 15.54 -4.79 -3.43
C GLY A 23 14.71 -5.57 -4.47
N ILE A 24 13.42 -5.29 -4.61
CA ILE A 24 12.61 -5.81 -5.73
C ILE A 24 13.08 -5.18 -7.03
N ARG A 25 13.39 -3.89 -7.01
CA ARG A 25 14.00 -3.18 -8.13
C ARG A 25 15.51 -3.26 -8.09
N LYS A 26 16.12 -3.42 -9.25
CA LYS A 26 17.59 -3.32 -9.39
C LYS A 26 18.13 -1.91 -9.11
N ASN A 27 17.31 -0.89 -9.37
CA ASN A 27 17.70 0.52 -9.13
C ASN A 27 17.54 0.87 -7.65
N ARG A 28 18.66 0.91 -6.94
CA ARG A 28 18.74 1.19 -5.50
C ARG A 28 18.39 2.63 -5.11
N SER A 29 18.34 3.57 -6.07
CA SER A 29 17.98 4.96 -5.78
C SER A 29 16.47 5.20 -5.69
N LYS A 30 15.64 4.18 -6.01
CA LYS A 30 14.18 4.28 -5.97
C LYS A 30 13.60 3.34 -4.94
N LYS A 31 12.62 3.82 -4.22
CA LYS A 31 11.81 3.01 -3.31
C LYS A 31 10.95 2.03 -4.10
N ASP A 32 10.70 0.85 -3.55
CA ASP A 32 9.96 -0.23 -4.20
C ASP A 32 9.01 -0.98 -3.26
N LEU A 33 8.91 -0.54 -2.00
CA LEU A 33 7.95 -1.05 -1.03
C LEU A 33 7.34 0.11 -0.27
N ALA A 34 6.01 0.15 -0.18
CA ALA A 34 5.22 1.18 0.47
C ALA A 34 4.23 0.58 1.45
N LEU A 35 4.02 1.27 2.57
CA LEU A 35 3.04 0.93 3.58
C LEU A 35 2.24 2.18 3.93
N ILE A 36 0.90 2.04 3.99
CA ILE A 36 -0.02 3.00 4.55
C ILE A 36 -0.70 2.32 5.73
N TYR A 37 -0.71 2.95 6.88
CA TYR A 37 -1.23 2.41 8.12
C TYR A 37 -2.20 3.39 8.78
N SER A 38 -3.28 2.87 9.33
CA SER A 38 -4.19 3.62 10.19
C SER A 38 -4.06 3.15 11.63
N SER A 39 -4.02 4.09 12.57
CA SER A 39 -3.99 3.78 14.02
C SER A 39 -5.28 3.14 14.55
N VAL A 40 -6.33 3.11 13.73
CA VAL A 40 -7.63 2.50 14.05
C VAL A 40 -8.14 1.69 12.87
N MET A 41 -9.00 0.70 13.14
CA MET A 41 -9.70 -0.04 12.09
C MET A 41 -10.56 0.91 11.25
N CYS A 42 -10.46 0.79 9.93
CA CYS A 42 -11.18 1.61 8.97
C CYS A 42 -12.24 0.80 8.21
N THR A 43 -13.34 1.44 7.87
CA THR A 43 -14.21 0.93 6.81
C THR A 43 -13.47 1.06 5.48
N ALA A 44 -13.44 -0.02 4.71
CA ALA A 44 -12.69 -0.11 3.48
C ALA A 44 -13.53 -0.64 2.31
N ALA A 45 -13.27 -0.12 1.13
CA ALA A 45 -13.88 -0.56 -0.11
C ALA A 45 -12.88 -0.51 -1.25
N SER A 46 -13.04 -1.37 -2.24
CA SER A 46 -12.12 -1.47 -3.37
C SER A 46 -12.85 -1.69 -4.68
N THR A 47 -12.28 -1.19 -5.76
CA THR A 47 -12.72 -1.48 -7.11
C THR A 47 -11.65 -2.31 -7.83
N TYR A 48 -12.07 -3.18 -8.74
CA TYR A 48 -11.18 -4.14 -9.37
C TYR A 48 -11.40 -4.20 -10.88
N THR A 49 -10.34 -4.53 -11.60
CA THR A 49 -10.43 -4.77 -13.05
C THR A 49 -11.33 -5.97 -13.37
N LEU A 50 -12.04 -5.87 -14.48
CA LEU A 50 -12.80 -6.97 -15.10
C LEU A 50 -11.92 -7.82 -16.04
N ASN A 51 -10.64 -7.49 -16.22
CA ASN A 51 -9.73 -8.24 -17.05
C ASN A 51 -9.65 -9.71 -16.57
N LYS A 52 -9.56 -10.64 -17.52
CA LYS A 52 -9.41 -12.07 -17.22
C LYS A 52 -8.05 -12.41 -16.63
N VAL A 53 -6.99 -11.74 -17.07
CA VAL A 53 -5.64 -11.83 -16.49
C VAL A 53 -5.50 -10.78 -15.41
N LYS A 54 -5.34 -11.23 -14.16
CA LYS A 54 -5.30 -10.38 -12.95
C LYS A 54 -4.06 -10.70 -12.13
N GLY A 55 -3.52 -9.69 -11.47
CA GLY A 55 -2.50 -9.89 -10.45
C GLY A 55 -3.04 -10.71 -9.26
N ALA A 56 -2.22 -11.57 -8.71
CA ALA A 56 -2.57 -12.39 -7.56
C ALA A 56 -3.03 -11.57 -6.33
N PRO A 57 -2.46 -10.37 -6.04
CA PRO A 57 -2.92 -9.51 -4.95
C PRO A 57 -4.41 -9.17 -5.01
N ILE A 58 -5.00 -9.07 -6.21
CA ILE A 58 -6.43 -8.75 -6.35
C ILE A 58 -7.31 -9.82 -5.69
N GLY A 59 -6.94 -11.10 -5.85
CA GLY A 59 -7.68 -12.21 -5.22
C GLY A 59 -7.61 -12.15 -3.71
N VAL A 60 -6.41 -11.93 -3.17
CA VAL A 60 -6.16 -11.83 -1.72
C VAL A 60 -6.88 -10.61 -1.13
N THR A 61 -6.75 -9.44 -1.74
CA THR A 61 -7.45 -8.23 -1.27
C THR A 61 -8.99 -8.39 -1.29
N LYS A 62 -9.54 -9.09 -2.30
CA LYS A 62 -10.98 -9.40 -2.31
C LYS A 62 -11.42 -10.32 -1.17
N GLU A 63 -10.59 -11.30 -0.81
CA GLU A 63 -10.81 -12.19 0.32
C GLU A 63 -10.78 -11.39 1.63
N HIS A 64 -9.77 -10.57 1.84
CA HIS A 64 -9.58 -9.77 3.05
C HIS A 64 -10.68 -8.71 3.25
N LEU A 65 -11.15 -8.08 2.19
CA LEU A 65 -12.18 -7.03 2.25
C LEU A 65 -13.63 -7.56 2.30
N GLN A 66 -13.86 -8.85 2.57
CA GLN A 66 -15.23 -9.40 2.64
C GLN A 66 -16.03 -8.81 3.79
N ASP A 67 -15.40 -8.44 4.89
CA ASP A 67 -16.03 -7.80 6.04
C ASP A 67 -16.12 -6.27 5.93
N GLY A 68 -15.54 -5.68 4.86
CA GLY A 68 -15.57 -4.24 4.60
C GLY A 68 -14.61 -3.43 5.50
N HIS A 69 -13.59 -4.07 6.08
CA HIS A 69 -12.64 -3.42 6.99
C HIS A 69 -11.18 -3.65 6.55
N ALA A 70 -10.32 -2.70 6.88
CA ALA A 70 -8.87 -2.82 6.76
C ALA A 70 -8.17 -1.79 7.65
N GLN A 71 -6.91 -2.06 7.98
CA GLN A 71 -6.11 -1.14 8.80
C GLN A 71 -4.78 -0.77 8.16
N ALA A 72 -4.31 -1.53 7.18
CA ALA A 72 -3.11 -1.19 6.42
C ALA A 72 -3.20 -1.56 4.94
N ILE A 73 -2.41 -0.87 4.12
CA ILE A 73 -2.22 -1.15 2.69
C ILE A 73 -0.73 -1.34 2.45
N LEU A 74 -0.33 -2.53 2.04
CA LEU A 74 1.04 -2.87 1.64
C LEU A 74 1.11 -2.95 0.11
N CYS A 75 2.01 -2.20 -0.50
CA CYS A 75 2.18 -2.18 -1.94
C CYS A 75 3.65 -2.28 -2.32
N ASN A 76 3.99 -3.19 -3.24
CA ASN A 76 5.31 -3.18 -3.87
C ASN A 76 5.23 -2.69 -5.31
N SER A 77 6.34 -2.11 -5.78
CA SER A 77 6.59 -1.84 -7.19
C SER A 77 7.78 -2.63 -7.71
N GLY A 78 7.92 -2.69 -9.03
CA GLY A 78 8.98 -3.44 -9.72
C GLY A 78 8.55 -4.81 -10.21
N ASN A 79 7.63 -5.48 -9.54
CA ASN A 79 7.03 -6.75 -9.97
C ASN A 79 5.52 -6.72 -9.68
N ALA A 80 4.70 -7.04 -10.67
CA ALA A 80 3.25 -6.98 -10.59
C ALA A 80 2.60 -8.20 -9.92
N ASN A 81 3.38 -9.21 -9.57
CA ASN A 81 2.89 -10.50 -9.08
C ASN A 81 1.71 -11.06 -9.91
N THR A 82 1.89 -11.03 -11.23
CA THR A 82 0.89 -11.42 -12.20
C THR A 82 1.48 -12.51 -13.12
N CYS A 83 0.69 -13.54 -13.40
CA CYS A 83 1.11 -14.73 -14.18
C CYS A 83 2.21 -15.55 -13.49
N ASN A 84 2.24 -15.57 -12.17
CA ASN A 84 3.16 -16.36 -11.36
C ASN A 84 2.44 -17.55 -10.74
N ALA A 85 3.07 -18.73 -10.76
CA ALA A 85 2.47 -19.96 -10.25
C ALA A 85 2.14 -19.88 -8.73
N ASN A 86 3.01 -19.21 -7.95
CA ASN A 86 2.88 -19.04 -6.49
C ASN A 86 2.41 -17.63 -6.07
N GLY A 87 1.85 -16.86 -7.00
CA GLY A 87 1.54 -15.44 -6.76
C GLY A 87 0.61 -15.19 -5.56
N VAL A 88 -0.41 -16.03 -5.38
CA VAL A 88 -1.35 -15.93 -4.25
C VAL A 88 -0.66 -16.23 -2.92
N GLU A 89 0.19 -17.25 -2.87
CA GLU A 89 0.98 -17.62 -1.69
C GLU A 89 1.89 -16.46 -1.27
N ILE A 90 2.62 -15.88 -2.23
CA ILE A 90 3.46 -14.70 -1.97
C ILE A 90 2.64 -13.52 -1.46
N ALA A 91 1.50 -13.21 -2.08
CA ALA A 91 0.65 -12.09 -1.64
C ALA A 91 0.11 -12.30 -0.21
N LYS A 92 -0.33 -13.52 0.15
CA LYS A 92 -0.75 -13.85 1.52
C LYS A 92 0.43 -13.72 2.50
N ARG A 93 1.61 -14.23 2.13
CA ARG A 93 2.81 -14.13 2.97
C ARG A 93 3.24 -12.68 3.21
N MET A 94 3.11 -11.81 2.22
CA MET A 94 3.34 -10.36 2.40
C MET A 94 2.41 -9.77 3.46
N CYS A 95 1.12 -10.13 3.44
CA CYS A 95 0.14 -9.68 4.45
C CYS A 95 0.50 -10.22 5.84
N GLU A 96 0.87 -11.50 5.97
CA GLU A 96 1.29 -12.10 7.24
C GLU A 96 2.51 -11.40 7.86
N LEU A 97 3.54 -11.13 7.06
CA LEU A 97 4.74 -10.43 7.51
C LEU A 97 4.43 -9.01 8.00
N CYS A 98 3.59 -8.28 7.25
CA CYS A 98 3.16 -6.94 7.62
C CYS A 98 2.32 -6.96 8.92
N ALA A 99 1.38 -7.89 9.01
CA ALA A 99 0.50 -8.05 10.17
C ALA A 99 1.28 -8.40 11.45
N GLN A 100 2.30 -9.26 11.35
CA GLN A 100 3.18 -9.61 12.47
C GLN A 100 3.89 -8.37 13.04
N GLU A 101 4.47 -7.51 12.19
CA GLU A 101 5.18 -6.32 12.64
C GLU A 101 4.24 -5.21 13.16
N LEU A 102 3.00 -5.15 12.67
CA LEU A 102 1.98 -4.20 13.10
C LEU A 102 1.11 -4.71 14.27
N ASN A 103 1.26 -5.99 14.66
CA ASN A 103 0.39 -6.67 15.62
C ASN A 103 -1.10 -6.61 15.22
N LEU A 104 -1.37 -6.93 13.94
CA LEU A 104 -2.70 -7.00 13.32
C LEU A 104 -3.01 -8.43 12.86
N ARG A 105 -4.24 -8.66 12.38
CA ARG A 105 -4.56 -9.87 11.63
C ARG A 105 -4.13 -9.69 10.17
N SER A 106 -3.75 -10.77 9.48
CA SER A 106 -3.39 -10.72 8.06
C SER A 106 -4.54 -10.23 7.16
N GLU A 107 -5.78 -10.53 7.56
CA GLU A 107 -7.00 -10.13 6.85
C GLU A 107 -7.25 -8.61 6.92
N ASP A 108 -6.66 -7.91 7.89
CA ASP A 108 -6.77 -6.45 8.02
C ASP A 108 -5.77 -5.70 7.11
N ILE A 109 -4.96 -6.44 6.32
CA ILE A 109 -3.98 -5.90 5.39
C ILE A 109 -4.48 -6.02 3.94
N ILE A 110 -4.58 -4.90 3.24
CA ILE A 110 -4.78 -4.85 1.79
C ILE A 110 -3.42 -4.97 1.12
N VAL A 111 -3.30 -5.83 0.11
CA VAL A 111 -2.05 -6.01 -0.64
C VAL A 111 -2.21 -5.62 -2.11
N ALA A 112 -1.21 -4.94 -2.65
CA ALA A 112 -1.11 -4.57 -4.05
C ALA A 112 0.31 -4.76 -4.58
N SER A 113 0.43 -4.99 -5.88
CA SER A 113 1.71 -5.12 -6.57
C SER A 113 1.62 -4.49 -7.96
N THR A 114 2.68 -3.82 -8.38
CA THR A 114 2.77 -3.21 -9.71
C THR A 114 4.16 -3.39 -10.31
N GLY A 115 4.27 -3.46 -11.63
CA GLY A 115 5.55 -3.57 -12.35
C GLY A 115 5.56 -4.66 -13.40
N VAL A 116 6.65 -5.41 -13.48
CA VAL A 116 6.85 -6.46 -14.49
C VAL A 116 5.89 -7.63 -14.26
N ILE A 117 5.33 -8.15 -15.36
CA ILE A 117 4.42 -9.30 -15.41
C ILE A 117 5.20 -10.55 -15.86
N GLY A 118 4.86 -11.72 -15.28
CA GLY A 118 5.40 -13.01 -15.70
C GLY A 118 6.79 -13.34 -15.13
N GLU A 119 7.35 -12.49 -14.28
CA GLU A 119 8.57 -12.79 -13.54
C GLU A 119 8.22 -13.26 -12.12
N PRO A 120 8.87 -14.32 -11.60
CA PRO A 120 8.67 -14.75 -10.23
C PRO A 120 8.98 -13.63 -9.23
N LEU A 121 8.08 -13.40 -8.25
CA LEU A 121 8.33 -12.51 -7.15
C LEU A 121 8.91 -13.30 -5.98
N SER A 122 10.08 -12.89 -5.48
CA SER A 122 10.68 -13.47 -4.28
C SER A 122 10.06 -12.89 -3.02
N ILE A 123 9.83 -13.70 -2.01
CA ILE A 123 9.38 -13.25 -0.68
C ILE A 123 10.54 -12.70 0.17
N THR A 124 11.76 -13.09 -0.11
CA THR A 124 12.94 -12.74 0.69
C THR A 124 13.14 -11.25 0.93
N PRO A 125 12.98 -10.34 -0.06
CA PRO A 125 13.06 -8.91 0.21
C PRO A 125 12.08 -8.43 1.28
N PHE A 126 10.87 -8.96 1.30
CA PHE A 126 9.85 -8.60 2.28
C PHE A 126 10.21 -9.12 3.68
N GLU A 127 10.68 -10.37 3.79
CA GLU A 127 11.12 -10.95 5.07
C GLU A 127 12.27 -10.16 5.70
N GLN A 128 13.18 -9.66 4.88
CA GLN A 128 14.35 -8.92 5.35
C GLN A 128 14.05 -7.47 5.75
N HIS A 129 13.04 -6.83 5.15
CA HIS A 129 12.83 -5.38 5.27
C HIS A 129 11.46 -4.98 5.85
N MET A 130 10.57 -5.93 6.21
CA MET A 130 9.24 -5.57 6.73
C MET A 130 9.33 -4.79 8.03
N ARG A 131 10.22 -5.20 8.94
CA ARG A 131 10.48 -4.49 10.19
C ARG A 131 11.01 -3.07 9.98
N GLU A 132 11.91 -2.88 9.01
CA GLU A 132 12.42 -1.56 8.64
C GLU A 132 11.30 -0.68 8.10
N LEU A 133 10.44 -1.23 7.21
CA LEU A 133 9.30 -0.51 6.65
C LEU A 133 8.33 -0.03 7.73
N VAL A 134 7.97 -0.90 8.68
CA VAL A 134 7.07 -0.55 9.79
C VAL A 134 7.72 0.48 10.72
N ALA A 135 9.02 0.34 11.01
CA ALA A 135 9.75 1.32 11.83
C ALA A 135 9.87 2.70 11.17
N ALA A 136 9.75 2.78 9.84
CA ALA A 136 9.79 4.03 9.06
C ALA A 136 8.43 4.72 8.94
N LEU A 137 7.35 4.19 9.53
CA LEU A 137 6.02 4.82 9.49
C LEU A 137 6.05 6.20 10.14
N ASP A 138 5.61 7.22 9.40
CA ASP A 138 5.56 8.60 9.85
C ASP A 138 4.33 9.32 9.28
N VAL A 139 3.81 10.29 10.02
CA VAL A 139 2.69 11.16 9.56
C VAL A 139 3.05 12.01 8.35
N LYS A 140 4.33 12.17 8.04
CA LYS A 140 4.86 12.85 6.85
C LYS A 140 5.36 11.88 5.78
N GLY A 141 5.24 10.57 5.98
CA GLY A 141 5.76 9.53 5.11
C GLY A 141 5.02 9.36 3.77
N GLY A 142 3.95 10.13 3.53
CA GLY A 142 3.15 10.02 2.31
C GLY A 142 3.94 10.15 1.01
N SER A 143 4.92 11.07 0.96
CA SER A 143 5.79 11.25 -0.22
C SER A 143 6.68 10.03 -0.49
N ASP A 144 7.11 9.36 0.57
CA ASP A 144 7.95 8.16 0.48
C ASP A 144 7.14 6.95 0.02
N ALA A 145 5.93 6.79 0.56
CA ALA A 145 5.00 5.76 0.12
C ALA A 145 4.59 5.97 -1.35
N CYS A 146 4.30 7.21 -1.75
CA CYS A 146 3.99 7.54 -3.14
C CYS A 146 5.13 7.14 -4.09
N GLU A 147 6.38 7.39 -3.71
CA GLU A 147 7.54 6.93 -4.49
C GLU A 147 7.63 5.40 -4.56
N GLY A 148 7.34 4.71 -3.46
CA GLY A 148 7.39 3.24 -3.36
C GLY A 148 6.42 2.52 -4.30
N ILE A 149 5.32 3.16 -4.71
CA ILE A 149 4.37 2.57 -5.65
C ILE A 149 4.62 2.96 -7.12
N MET A 150 5.45 3.97 -7.39
CA MET A 150 5.74 4.43 -8.76
C MET A 150 6.44 3.35 -9.59
N THR A 151 6.13 3.29 -10.89
CA THR A 151 6.83 2.44 -11.86
C THR A 151 7.50 3.29 -12.95
N THR A 152 6.75 3.68 -13.96
CA THR A 152 7.18 4.54 -15.08
C THR A 152 6.84 6.01 -14.87
N ASP A 153 6.23 6.33 -13.75
CA ASP A 153 5.83 7.70 -13.41
C ASP A 153 7.04 8.62 -13.33
N THR A 154 6.91 9.82 -13.86
CA THR A 154 7.95 10.85 -13.88
C THR A 154 7.87 11.81 -12.69
N PHE A 155 6.70 11.86 -12.02
CA PHE A 155 6.46 12.68 -10.83
C PHE A 155 5.51 11.99 -9.87
N LYS A 156 5.59 12.34 -8.58
CA LYS A 156 4.72 11.81 -7.52
C LYS A 156 3.32 12.40 -7.65
N LYS A 157 2.31 11.55 -7.67
CA LYS A 157 0.90 11.94 -7.73
C LYS A 157 0.28 11.74 -6.36
N GLN A 158 0.26 12.78 -5.54
CA GLN A 158 -0.39 12.77 -4.23
C GLN A 158 -1.07 14.10 -3.96
N PHE A 159 -2.25 14.06 -3.38
CA PHE A 159 -3.07 15.23 -3.10
C PHE A 159 -3.84 15.04 -1.79
N ALA A 160 -4.17 16.15 -1.16
CA ALA A 160 -5.08 16.16 -0.04
C ALA A 160 -5.97 17.39 -0.05
N VAL A 161 -7.16 17.25 0.49
CA VAL A 161 -8.12 18.33 0.65
C VAL A 161 -8.77 18.29 2.03
N THR A 162 -9.14 19.47 2.53
CA THR A 162 -9.96 19.63 3.71
C THR A 162 -11.28 20.33 3.36
N PHE A 163 -12.36 19.96 4.05
CA PHE A 163 -13.68 20.56 3.91
C PHE A 163 -14.50 20.38 5.20
N THR A 164 -15.58 21.13 5.32
CA THR A 164 -16.48 20.99 6.45
C THR A 164 -17.75 20.25 6.03
N LEU A 165 -18.11 19.21 6.80
CA LEU A 165 -19.36 18.45 6.62
C LEU A 165 -20.09 18.39 7.97
N HIS A 166 -21.35 18.84 8.03
CA HIS A 166 -22.15 18.90 9.26
C HIS A 166 -21.41 19.56 10.45
N GLY A 167 -20.68 20.65 10.18
CA GLY A 167 -19.92 21.39 11.21
C GLY A 167 -18.61 20.73 11.65
N LYS A 168 -18.26 19.57 11.11
CA LYS A 168 -16.99 18.85 11.39
C LYS A 168 -16.02 19.01 10.24
N GLN A 169 -14.75 19.22 10.57
CA GLN A 169 -13.68 19.26 9.58
C GLN A 169 -13.34 17.83 9.14
N CYS A 170 -13.32 17.62 7.83
CA CYS A 170 -13.01 16.35 7.19
C CYS A 170 -11.79 16.51 6.28
N HIS A 171 -11.01 15.44 6.14
CA HIS A 171 -9.83 15.38 5.28
C HIS A 171 -9.92 14.18 4.35
N ILE A 172 -9.49 14.36 3.09
CA ILE A 172 -9.30 13.29 2.13
C ILE A 172 -7.87 13.39 1.62
N GLY A 173 -7.13 12.29 1.72
CA GLY A 173 -5.82 12.13 1.13
C GLY A 173 -5.83 11.06 0.05
N GLY A 174 -5.00 11.22 -0.97
CA GLY A 174 -4.88 10.26 -2.06
C GLY A 174 -3.48 10.24 -2.66
N MET A 175 -3.09 9.09 -3.21
CA MET A 175 -1.89 8.93 -4.04
C MET A 175 -2.14 7.93 -5.17
N ALA A 176 -1.40 8.06 -6.30
CA ALA A 176 -1.46 7.19 -7.46
C ALA A 176 -0.09 7.05 -8.15
#